data_624327c8689451786d9229810fd9f320
#
_entry.id   624327c8689451786d9229810fd9f320
#
_cell.length_a   1.000
_cell.length_b   1.000
_cell.length_c   1.000
_cell.angle_alpha   90.00
_cell.angle_beta   90.00
_cell.angle_gamma   90.00
#
_symmetry.space_group_name_H-M   'P 1'
#
loop_
_entity.id
_entity.type
_entity.pdbx_description
1 polymer ?
#
loop_
_entity_poly.entity_id
_entity_poly.type
_entity_poly.pdbx_seq_one_letter_code
_entity_poly.pdbx_strand_id
1 'polypeptide(L)'
;MKQMNKLITGVVTLATVVTLSACQSSQNNTKLVSMKGDTITVSDFYNETKNTELAQKAMLSLVISRVFETQYANKVYDKEVEKAYKQTADQYGTSFKTVLAQSGLTPETYKKQIRLTKLVEYAVKEQAKNETISKKDYRQAYDAYTPTMTAEIMQFEKEEDAKAALEAVKAEGADFAAIAKEKTIAADKKTTYTFDSGETTLPAEVVRAASGLKEGNRSEIITALDPATSKRTYHIIQVTKKSTKKADWKAYQKRLKDIIVTGKLKDPDFQNKVIAKALDKANVKIKDKAFANILAQFAKPNQKQPAPK
;
A
#
# COMPACT_ATOMS: atom_id res chain seq x y z
N MET A 1 -13.12 0.43 -6.29
CA MET A 1 -12.36 -0.69 -5.69
C MET A 1 -11.26 -1.19 -6.62
N LYS A 2 -10.30 -0.36 -7.12
CA LYS A 2 -9.32 -0.90 -8.10
C LYS A 2 -7.95 -0.21 -8.17
N GLN A 3 -7.55 0.64 -7.23
CA GLN A 3 -6.28 1.37 -7.41
C GLN A 3 -5.26 1.28 -6.26
N MET A 4 -5.63 0.86 -5.05
CA MET A 4 -4.67 0.86 -3.93
C MET A 4 -3.92 -0.47 -3.71
N ASN A 5 -4.36 -1.54 -4.36
CA ASN A 5 -3.76 -2.87 -4.20
C ASN A 5 -2.84 -3.29 -5.36
N LYS A 6 -2.51 -2.40 -6.30
CA LYS A 6 -1.78 -2.81 -7.50
C LYS A 6 -0.30 -3.11 -7.29
N LEU A 7 0.29 -2.77 -6.16
CA LEU A 7 1.73 -2.88 -5.95
C LEU A 7 2.19 -4.12 -5.18
N ILE A 8 1.28 -4.74 -4.44
CA ILE A 8 1.56 -6.01 -3.75
C ILE A 8 0.59 -7.09 -4.18
N THR A 9 -0.52 -6.74 -4.84
CA THR A 9 -1.53 -7.69 -5.33
C THR A 9 -1.01 -8.63 -6.43
N GLY A 10 0.12 -8.33 -7.04
CA GLY A 10 0.78 -9.22 -8.00
C GLY A 10 1.60 -10.35 -7.38
N VAL A 11 1.86 -10.31 -6.07
CA VAL A 11 2.74 -11.29 -5.39
C VAL A 11 1.96 -12.23 -4.48
N VAL A 12 0.67 -11.97 -4.25
CA VAL A 12 -0.02 -12.53 -3.11
C VAL A 12 -1.34 -13.20 -3.48
N THR A 13 -1.26 -14.25 -4.21
CA THR A 13 -2.27 -15.31 -4.13
C THR A 13 -1.56 -16.64 -4.13
N LEU A 14 -1.62 -17.30 -3.00
CA LEU A 14 -1.31 -18.68 -2.67
C LEU A 14 0.10 -19.01 -2.18
N ALA A 15 0.13 -19.44 -0.99
CA ALA A 15 0.79 -20.69 -0.64
C ALA A 15 0.10 -21.25 0.60
N THR A 16 -0.68 -22.26 0.45
CA THR A 16 -0.80 -23.30 1.46
C THR A 16 0.58 -23.89 1.63
N VAL A 17 1.38 -23.31 2.53
CA VAL A 17 2.62 -23.96 2.95
C VAL A 17 2.23 -25.02 3.95
N VAL A 18 2.14 -26.25 3.48
CA VAL A 18 2.22 -27.43 4.32
C VAL A 18 3.58 -27.40 5.01
N THR A 19 3.60 -27.24 6.31
CA THR A 19 4.81 -27.40 7.13
C THR A 19 5.17 -28.90 7.11
N LEU A 20 6.03 -29.29 6.18
CA LEU A 20 6.68 -30.60 6.19
C LEU A 20 7.93 -30.50 7.06
N SER A 21 7.79 -30.81 8.32
CA SER A 21 8.93 -31.26 9.14
C SER A 21 9.20 -32.74 8.83
N ALA A 22 10.22 -33.01 8.01
CA ALA A 22 10.65 -34.38 7.76
C ALA A 22 12.14 -34.44 7.46
N CYS A 23 12.74 -35.46 8.04
CA CYS A 23 14.12 -35.88 8.00
C CYS A 23 14.72 -35.97 6.59
N GLN A 24 16.00 -35.69 6.54
CA GLN A 24 16.89 -35.69 5.40
C GLN A 24 17.11 -37.10 4.87
N SER A 25 16.35 -37.51 3.85
CA SER A 25 16.73 -38.44 2.77
C SER A 25 15.55 -38.69 1.83
N SER A 26 15.70 -38.38 0.53
CA SER A 26 14.75 -38.63 -0.57
C SER A 26 13.39 -37.91 -0.50
N GLN A 27 13.35 -36.58 -0.29
CA GLN A 27 12.11 -35.79 -0.28
C GLN A 27 11.27 -35.90 -1.58
N ASN A 28 11.90 -36.26 -2.69
CA ASN A 28 11.22 -36.39 -3.98
C ASN A 28 10.23 -37.56 -4.04
N ASN A 29 10.38 -38.58 -3.17
CA ASN A 29 9.53 -39.78 -3.14
C ASN A 29 8.53 -39.80 -1.97
N THR A 30 8.38 -38.70 -1.22
CA THR A 30 7.35 -38.63 -0.17
C THR A 30 5.98 -38.80 -0.79
N LYS A 31 5.21 -39.79 -0.31
CA LYS A 31 3.85 -40.07 -0.76
C LYS A 31 2.90 -39.05 -0.23
N LEU A 32 2.16 -38.39 -1.11
CA LEU A 32 1.09 -37.43 -0.75
C LEU A 32 -0.27 -38.12 -0.71
N VAL A 33 -0.55 -38.96 -1.71
CA VAL A 33 -1.79 -39.74 -1.79
C VAL A 33 -1.46 -41.13 -2.24
N SER A 34 -2.08 -42.13 -1.60
CA SER A 34 -2.02 -43.53 -2.02
C SER A 34 -3.40 -44.02 -2.38
N MET A 35 -3.53 -44.71 -3.51
CA MET A 35 -4.76 -45.32 -4.00
C MET A 35 -4.49 -46.74 -4.53
N LYS A 36 -5.52 -47.50 -4.84
CA LYS A 36 -5.35 -48.86 -5.35
C LYS A 36 -4.67 -48.82 -6.74
N GLY A 37 -3.42 -49.30 -6.75
CA GLY A 37 -2.64 -49.40 -7.99
C GLY A 37 -1.80 -48.16 -8.34
N ASP A 38 -1.88 -47.05 -7.55
CA ASP A 38 -1.11 -45.85 -7.82
C ASP A 38 -0.79 -45.04 -6.57
N THR A 39 0.17 -44.11 -6.67
CA THR A 39 0.58 -43.22 -5.59
C THR A 39 1.04 -41.89 -6.16
N ILE A 40 0.52 -40.81 -5.65
CA ILE A 40 0.98 -39.44 -5.98
C ILE A 40 2.06 -39.02 -4.98
N THR A 41 3.23 -38.68 -5.48
CA THR A 41 4.38 -38.20 -4.69
C THR A 41 4.54 -36.68 -4.70
N VAL A 42 5.41 -36.14 -3.84
CA VAL A 42 5.82 -34.73 -3.89
C VAL A 42 6.40 -34.37 -5.27
N SER A 43 7.16 -35.28 -5.88
CA SER A 43 7.74 -35.08 -7.21
C SER A 43 6.66 -34.96 -8.30
N ASP A 44 5.64 -35.81 -8.26
CA ASP A 44 4.53 -35.74 -9.22
C ASP A 44 3.77 -34.43 -9.09
N PHE A 45 3.42 -34.06 -7.86
CA PHE A 45 2.76 -32.79 -7.57
C PHE A 45 3.60 -31.59 -8.01
N TYR A 46 4.90 -31.58 -7.73
CA TYR A 46 5.80 -30.53 -8.16
C TYR A 46 5.87 -30.42 -9.68
N ASN A 47 6.07 -31.52 -10.39
CA ASN A 47 6.17 -31.54 -11.85
C ASN A 47 4.89 -31.07 -12.51
N GLU A 48 3.73 -31.43 -11.97
CA GLU A 48 2.43 -31.00 -12.47
C GLU A 48 2.19 -29.49 -12.24
N THR A 49 2.64 -28.96 -11.11
CA THR A 49 2.27 -27.59 -10.71
C THR A 49 3.32 -26.53 -11.05
N LYS A 50 4.62 -26.87 -11.14
CA LYS A 50 5.74 -25.89 -11.22
C LYS A 50 5.63 -24.88 -12.37
N ASN A 51 4.96 -25.22 -13.47
CA ASN A 51 4.77 -24.35 -14.62
C ASN A 51 3.48 -23.51 -14.54
N THR A 52 2.66 -23.70 -13.52
CA THR A 52 1.45 -22.90 -13.33
C THR A 52 1.79 -21.48 -12.87
N GLU A 53 0.99 -20.50 -13.27
CA GLU A 53 1.14 -19.10 -12.84
C GLU A 53 1.14 -18.99 -11.30
N LEU A 54 0.36 -19.84 -10.65
CA LEU A 54 0.24 -19.92 -9.22
C LEU A 54 1.55 -20.31 -8.55
N ALA A 55 2.19 -21.38 -9.01
CA ALA A 55 3.48 -21.83 -8.50
C ALA A 55 4.58 -20.82 -8.78
N GLN A 56 4.55 -20.13 -9.93
CA GLN A 56 5.48 -19.07 -10.27
C GLN A 56 5.37 -17.89 -9.28
N LYS A 57 4.15 -17.44 -9.00
CA LYS A 57 3.89 -16.37 -8.01
C LYS A 57 4.27 -16.79 -6.59
N ALA A 58 3.96 -18.04 -6.21
CA ALA A 58 4.33 -18.57 -4.89
C ALA A 58 5.85 -18.62 -4.71
N MET A 59 6.58 -19.10 -5.72
CA MET A 59 8.05 -19.14 -5.68
C MET A 59 8.65 -17.74 -5.60
N LEU A 60 8.16 -16.79 -6.40
CA LEU A 60 8.58 -15.39 -6.32
C LEU A 60 8.37 -14.80 -4.93
N SER A 61 7.17 -14.98 -4.36
CA SER A 61 6.85 -14.53 -3.01
C SER A 61 7.79 -15.14 -1.96
N LEU A 62 8.08 -16.43 -2.09
CA LEU A 62 8.98 -17.13 -1.19
C LEU A 62 10.41 -16.59 -1.27
N VAL A 63 10.92 -16.34 -2.48
CA VAL A 63 12.26 -15.76 -2.69
C VAL A 63 12.35 -14.39 -2.06
N ILE A 64 11.39 -13.48 -2.38
CA ILE A 64 11.38 -12.14 -1.82
C ILE A 64 11.27 -12.19 -0.29
N SER A 65 10.36 -13.02 0.25
CA SER A 65 10.20 -13.17 1.69
C SER A 65 11.50 -13.59 2.38
N ARG A 66 12.19 -14.60 1.85
CA ARG A 66 13.46 -15.07 2.40
C ARG A 66 14.55 -14.02 2.37
N VAL A 67 14.66 -13.29 1.25
CA VAL A 67 15.65 -12.21 1.09
C VAL A 67 15.40 -11.07 2.09
N PHE A 68 14.15 -10.64 2.23
CA PHE A 68 13.80 -9.53 3.11
C PHE A 68 13.84 -9.93 4.59
N GLU A 69 13.45 -11.16 4.95
CA GLU A 69 13.65 -11.69 6.31
C GLU A 69 15.14 -11.73 6.67
N THR A 70 15.98 -12.21 5.78
CA THR A 70 17.44 -12.27 6.04
C THR A 70 18.05 -10.89 6.26
N GLN A 71 17.57 -9.85 5.52
CA GLN A 71 18.17 -8.52 5.56
C GLN A 71 17.52 -7.60 6.60
N TYR A 72 16.24 -7.80 6.95
CA TYR A 72 15.44 -6.83 7.69
C TYR A 72 14.56 -7.42 8.80
N ALA A 73 14.71 -8.70 9.18
CA ALA A 73 13.85 -9.38 10.16
C ALA A 73 13.63 -8.59 11.46
N ASN A 74 14.71 -7.97 11.99
CA ASN A 74 14.70 -7.20 13.23
C ASN A 74 14.13 -5.78 13.10
N LYS A 75 13.58 -5.41 11.93
CA LYS A 75 13.00 -4.09 11.63
C LYS A 75 11.48 -4.09 11.65
N VAL A 76 10.86 -5.27 11.72
CA VAL A 76 9.40 -5.45 11.81
C VAL A 76 9.09 -6.39 12.95
N TYR A 77 8.32 -5.93 13.92
CA TYR A 77 7.97 -6.69 15.11
C TYR A 77 6.60 -7.36 14.95
N ASP A 78 6.43 -8.52 15.59
CA ASP A 78 5.18 -9.30 15.50
C ASP A 78 3.96 -8.50 15.97
N LYS A 79 4.12 -7.62 16.96
CA LYS A 79 3.05 -6.71 17.40
C LYS A 79 2.52 -5.79 16.30
N GLU A 80 3.38 -5.40 15.34
CA GLU A 80 2.98 -4.55 14.21
C GLU A 80 2.20 -5.35 13.16
N VAL A 81 2.57 -6.61 12.99
CA VAL A 81 1.86 -7.58 12.14
C VAL A 81 0.49 -7.87 12.72
N GLU A 82 0.42 -8.19 14.02
CA GLU A 82 -0.84 -8.43 14.73
C GLU A 82 -1.76 -7.22 14.70
N LYS A 83 -1.22 -6.02 14.92
CA LYS A 83 -2.00 -4.78 14.82
C LYS A 83 -2.61 -4.60 13.43
N ALA A 84 -1.83 -4.79 12.37
CA ALA A 84 -2.32 -4.66 11.00
C ALA A 84 -3.33 -5.76 10.65
N TYR A 85 -3.08 -7.00 11.08
CA TYR A 85 -4.02 -8.10 10.95
C TYR A 85 -5.37 -7.77 11.60
N LYS A 86 -5.33 -7.30 12.86
CA LYS A 86 -6.53 -6.95 13.62
C LYS A 86 -7.29 -5.78 12.99
N GLN A 87 -6.60 -4.74 12.54
CA GLN A 87 -7.21 -3.62 11.82
C GLN A 87 -8.00 -4.08 10.59
N THR A 88 -7.41 -4.98 9.78
CA THR A 88 -8.12 -5.54 8.64
C THR A 88 -9.28 -6.43 9.07
N ALA A 89 -9.08 -7.27 10.09
CA ALA A 89 -10.16 -8.12 10.62
C ALA A 89 -11.35 -7.29 11.10
N ASP A 90 -11.09 -6.20 11.82
CA ASP A 90 -12.12 -5.29 12.34
C ASP A 90 -12.90 -4.60 11.19
N GLN A 91 -12.21 -4.25 10.08
CA GLN A 91 -12.86 -3.67 8.89
C GLN A 91 -13.85 -4.61 8.21
N TYR A 92 -13.52 -5.91 8.13
CA TYR A 92 -14.37 -6.93 7.52
C TYR A 92 -15.36 -7.55 8.50
N GLY A 93 -15.17 -7.36 9.82
CA GLY A 93 -16.01 -7.90 10.86
C GLY A 93 -16.16 -9.43 10.75
N THR A 94 -17.39 -9.91 10.87
CA THR A 94 -17.70 -11.35 10.82
C THR A 94 -17.38 -12.03 9.50
N SER A 95 -17.31 -11.28 8.40
CA SER A 95 -16.98 -11.81 7.06
C SER A 95 -15.49 -12.05 6.84
N PHE A 96 -14.61 -11.61 7.73
CA PHE A 96 -13.17 -11.69 7.54
C PHE A 96 -12.66 -13.10 7.24
N LYS A 97 -13.11 -14.11 8.00
CA LYS A 97 -12.71 -15.51 7.80
C LYS A 97 -13.12 -16.03 6.42
N THR A 98 -14.33 -15.68 5.98
CA THR A 98 -14.84 -16.05 4.66
C THR A 98 -14.04 -15.40 3.54
N VAL A 99 -13.69 -14.11 3.68
CA VAL A 99 -12.86 -13.38 2.71
C VAL A 99 -11.46 -14.00 2.60
N LEU A 100 -10.84 -14.37 3.74
CA LEU A 100 -9.56 -15.08 3.72
C LEU A 100 -9.67 -16.43 2.99
N ALA A 101 -10.67 -17.24 3.33
CA ALA A 101 -10.87 -18.55 2.70
C ALA A 101 -11.13 -18.45 1.19
N GLN A 102 -11.94 -17.50 0.75
CA GLN A 102 -12.16 -17.22 -0.68
C GLN A 102 -10.90 -16.78 -1.41
N SER A 103 -9.97 -16.15 -0.68
CA SER A 103 -8.65 -15.78 -1.21
C SER A 103 -7.61 -16.90 -1.10
N GLY A 104 -8.00 -18.10 -0.64
CA GLY A 104 -7.08 -19.22 -0.40
C GLY A 104 -6.09 -18.98 0.72
N LEU A 105 -6.42 -18.13 1.69
CA LEU A 105 -5.54 -17.74 2.79
C LEU A 105 -6.01 -18.28 4.13
N THR A 106 -5.04 -18.66 4.97
CA THR A 106 -5.26 -18.84 6.39
C THR A 106 -4.85 -17.57 7.15
N PRO A 107 -5.26 -17.39 8.41
CA PRO A 107 -4.77 -16.31 9.25
C PRO A 107 -3.23 -16.23 9.29
N GLU A 108 -2.56 -17.36 9.37
CA GLU A 108 -1.09 -17.45 9.43
C GLU A 108 -0.44 -17.05 8.11
N THR A 109 -0.96 -17.49 6.98
CA THR A 109 -0.45 -17.10 5.66
C THR A 109 -0.70 -15.62 5.39
N TYR A 110 -1.84 -15.08 5.81
CA TYR A 110 -2.13 -13.66 5.71
C TYR A 110 -1.19 -12.81 6.58
N LYS A 111 -0.89 -13.23 7.83
CA LYS A 111 0.09 -12.56 8.67
C LYS A 111 1.50 -12.57 8.06
N LYS A 112 1.91 -13.68 7.42
CA LYS A 112 3.18 -13.72 6.65
C LYS A 112 3.20 -12.71 5.53
N GLN A 113 2.08 -12.52 4.82
CA GLN A 113 1.97 -11.50 3.78
C GLN A 113 2.08 -10.08 4.34
N ILE A 114 1.38 -9.79 5.44
CA ILE A 114 1.50 -8.50 6.15
C ILE A 114 2.96 -8.25 6.53
N ARG A 115 3.62 -9.26 7.09
CA ARG A 115 5.03 -9.15 7.50
C ARG A 115 5.93 -8.84 6.32
N LEU A 116 5.79 -9.56 5.21
CA LEU A 116 6.55 -9.28 3.98
C LEU A 116 6.31 -7.86 3.49
N THR A 117 5.06 -7.42 3.44
CA THR A 117 4.70 -6.04 3.07
C THR A 117 5.45 -5.03 3.92
N LYS A 118 5.43 -5.19 5.24
CA LYS A 118 6.11 -4.28 6.17
C LYS A 118 7.62 -4.28 6.03
N LEU A 119 8.22 -5.43 5.75
CA LEU A 119 9.67 -5.54 5.48
C LEU A 119 10.05 -4.80 4.20
N VAL A 120 9.26 -4.94 3.14
CA VAL A 120 9.46 -4.21 1.88
C VAL A 120 9.27 -2.71 2.10
N GLU A 121 8.18 -2.30 2.76
CA GLU A 121 7.92 -0.90 3.12
C GLU A 121 9.08 -0.28 3.90
N TYR A 122 9.61 -1.01 4.89
CA TYR A 122 10.77 -0.56 5.65
C TYR A 122 11.98 -0.31 4.74
N ALA A 123 12.32 -1.29 3.89
CA ALA A 123 13.47 -1.17 2.99
C ALA A 123 13.31 -0.03 1.98
N VAL A 124 12.11 0.13 1.42
CA VAL A 124 11.78 1.23 0.50
C VAL A 124 11.92 2.57 1.21
N LYS A 125 11.40 2.69 2.43
CA LYS A 125 11.49 3.91 3.24
C LYS A 125 12.95 4.28 3.58
N GLU A 126 13.74 3.30 3.98
CA GLU A 126 15.17 3.54 4.27
C GLU A 126 15.95 3.93 3.01
N GLN A 127 15.72 3.26 1.89
CA GLN A 127 16.36 3.63 0.63
C GLN A 127 15.94 5.04 0.18
N ALA A 128 14.65 5.38 0.28
CA ALA A 128 14.13 6.70 -0.10
C ALA A 128 14.69 7.83 0.77
N LYS A 129 14.83 7.60 2.08
CA LYS A 129 15.43 8.58 3.01
C LYS A 129 16.91 8.84 2.75
N ASN A 130 17.64 7.78 2.34
CA ASN A 130 19.09 7.81 2.14
C ASN A 130 19.46 8.19 0.71
N GLU A 131 18.50 8.28 -0.21
CA GLU A 131 18.78 8.71 -1.58
C GLU A 131 18.99 10.22 -1.64
N THR A 132 20.01 10.64 -2.38
CA THR A 132 20.27 12.05 -2.63
C THR A 132 19.13 12.65 -3.46
N ILE A 133 18.45 13.63 -2.90
CA ILE A 133 17.39 14.37 -3.60
C ILE A 133 18.06 15.54 -4.34
N SER A 134 17.86 15.62 -5.65
CA SER A 134 18.43 16.67 -6.45
C SER A 134 17.72 18.02 -6.24
N LYS A 135 18.40 19.12 -6.57
CA LYS A 135 17.76 20.45 -6.60
C LYS A 135 16.56 20.51 -7.54
N LYS A 136 16.59 19.72 -8.63
CA LYS A 136 15.49 19.62 -9.58
C LYS A 136 14.26 18.99 -8.92
N ASP A 137 14.44 17.89 -8.17
CA ASP A 137 13.34 17.22 -7.49
C ASP A 137 12.71 18.11 -6.40
N TYR A 138 13.54 18.86 -5.66
CA TYR A 138 13.05 19.85 -4.69
C TYR A 138 12.22 20.96 -5.37
N ARG A 139 12.66 21.49 -6.50
CA ARG A 139 11.92 22.50 -7.24
C ARG A 139 10.59 21.95 -7.77
N GLN A 140 10.61 20.78 -8.37
CA GLN A 140 9.41 20.12 -8.86
C GLN A 140 8.39 19.87 -7.73
N ALA A 141 8.85 19.36 -6.59
CA ALA A 141 8.01 19.18 -5.43
C ALA A 141 7.47 20.52 -4.90
N TYR A 142 8.31 21.56 -4.88
CA TYR A 142 7.90 22.91 -4.46
C TYR A 142 6.86 23.49 -5.40
N ASP A 143 6.98 23.34 -6.70
CA ASP A 143 6.03 23.91 -7.68
C ASP A 143 4.62 23.36 -7.40
N ALA A 144 4.48 22.08 -7.09
CA ALA A 144 3.23 21.42 -6.73
C ALA A 144 2.79 21.65 -5.26
N TYR A 145 3.65 22.21 -4.42
CA TYR A 145 3.40 22.34 -2.99
C TYR A 145 2.53 23.53 -2.67
N THR A 146 1.48 23.33 -1.89
CA THR A 146 0.68 24.36 -1.23
C THR A 146 0.97 24.34 0.26
N PRO A 147 1.44 25.46 0.85
CA PRO A 147 1.73 25.55 2.29
C PRO A 147 0.49 25.33 3.15
N THR A 148 0.71 25.39 4.46
CA THR A 148 -0.33 25.18 5.47
C THR A 148 -1.58 25.98 5.19
N MET A 149 -2.71 25.29 5.21
CA MET A 149 -4.06 25.82 5.12
C MET A 149 -4.91 25.27 6.26
N THR A 150 -5.91 26.02 6.65
CA THR A 150 -6.95 25.55 7.58
C THR A 150 -8.25 25.47 6.82
N ALA A 151 -8.98 24.39 6.97
CA ALA A 151 -10.28 24.19 6.33
C ALA A 151 -11.26 23.56 7.31
N GLU A 152 -12.52 23.96 7.19
CA GLU A 152 -13.66 23.22 7.74
C GLU A 152 -14.03 22.13 6.73
N ILE A 153 -14.19 20.89 7.19
CA ILE A 153 -14.47 19.72 6.35
C ILE A 153 -15.68 18.98 6.91
N MET A 154 -16.71 18.80 6.10
CA MET A 154 -17.81 17.89 6.35
C MET A 154 -17.55 16.57 5.63
N GLN A 155 -17.87 15.45 6.29
CA GLN A 155 -17.79 14.10 5.74
C GLN A 155 -19.16 13.43 5.81
N PHE A 156 -19.51 12.67 4.76
CA PHE A 156 -20.77 11.95 4.63
C PHE A 156 -20.54 10.56 4.02
N GLU A 157 -21.38 9.59 4.39
CA GLU A 157 -21.41 8.26 3.73
C GLU A 157 -22.33 8.25 2.50
N LYS A 158 -23.36 9.09 2.51
CA LYS A 158 -24.37 9.17 1.44
C LYS A 158 -24.26 10.49 0.69
N GLU A 159 -24.43 10.41 -0.62
CA GLU A 159 -24.40 11.59 -1.49
C GLU A 159 -25.57 12.53 -1.24
N GLU A 160 -26.75 11.96 -0.89
CA GLU A 160 -27.96 12.72 -0.61
C GLU A 160 -27.77 13.63 0.62
N ASP A 161 -27.09 13.13 1.67
CA ASP A 161 -26.80 13.92 2.87
C ASP A 161 -25.82 15.06 2.55
N ALA A 162 -24.83 14.78 1.68
CA ALA A 162 -23.91 15.81 1.20
C ALA A 162 -24.62 16.87 0.36
N LYS A 163 -25.58 16.48 -0.51
CA LYS A 163 -26.40 17.43 -1.29
C LYS A 163 -27.23 18.34 -0.39
N ALA A 164 -27.92 17.77 0.60
CA ALA A 164 -28.69 18.54 1.58
C ALA A 164 -27.80 19.53 2.37
N ALA A 165 -26.60 19.10 2.77
CA ALA A 165 -25.64 19.98 3.45
C ALA A 165 -25.09 21.08 2.53
N LEU A 166 -24.84 20.78 1.26
CA LEU A 166 -24.39 21.77 0.28
C LEU A 166 -25.43 22.88 0.08
N GLU A 167 -26.71 22.53 -0.04
CA GLU A 167 -27.77 23.51 -0.14
C GLU A 167 -27.89 24.35 1.14
N ALA A 168 -27.76 23.73 2.32
CA ALA A 168 -27.77 24.45 3.58
C ALA A 168 -26.64 25.51 3.68
N VAL A 169 -25.42 25.18 3.23
CA VAL A 169 -24.29 26.14 3.27
C VAL A 169 -24.34 27.18 2.16
N LYS A 170 -25.17 26.99 1.12
CA LYS A 170 -25.40 27.98 0.08
C LYS A 170 -26.42 29.06 0.47
N ALA A 171 -27.24 28.82 1.50
CA ALA A 171 -28.23 29.76 1.98
C ALA A 171 -27.59 31.08 2.45
N GLU A 172 -28.31 32.18 2.28
CA GLU A 172 -27.83 33.51 2.72
C GLU A 172 -27.63 33.53 4.24
N GLY A 173 -26.48 34.01 4.70
CA GLY A 173 -26.13 34.04 6.14
C GLY A 173 -25.75 32.72 6.75
N ALA A 174 -25.61 31.65 5.96
CA ALA A 174 -25.25 30.33 6.50
C ALA A 174 -23.85 30.32 7.16
N ASP A 175 -23.81 29.80 8.38
CA ASP A 175 -22.56 29.51 9.09
C ASP A 175 -22.08 28.09 8.73
N PHE A 176 -21.06 28.03 7.88
CA PHE A 176 -20.48 26.76 7.43
C PHE A 176 -19.98 25.92 8.61
N ALA A 177 -19.30 26.53 9.59
CA ALA A 177 -18.72 25.78 10.72
C ALA A 177 -19.82 25.19 11.63
N ALA A 178 -20.90 25.92 11.89
CA ALA A 178 -22.03 25.41 12.65
C ALA A 178 -22.71 24.22 11.94
N ILE A 179 -22.99 24.36 10.64
CA ILE A 179 -23.58 23.31 9.79
C ILE A 179 -22.64 22.08 9.72
N ALA A 180 -21.34 22.32 9.57
CA ALA A 180 -20.35 21.26 9.52
C ALA A 180 -20.33 20.43 10.81
N LYS A 181 -20.34 21.08 11.96
CA LYS A 181 -20.35 20.42 13.27
C LYS A 181 -21.63 19.59 13.49
N GLU A 182 -22.76 20.07 13.04
CA GLU A 182 -24.05 19.37 13.11
C GLU A 182 -24.06 18.12 12.22
N LYS A 183 -23.72 18.30 10.94
CA LYS A 183 -24.02 17.34 9.88
C LYS A 183 -22.89 16.34 9.60
N THR A 184 -21.63 16.62 9.97
CA THR A 184 -20.53 15.72 9.69
C THR A 184 -20.66 14.38 10.42
N ILE A 185 -20.26 13.29 9.78
CA ILE A 185 -20.12 11.95 10.38
C ILE A 185 -18.69 11.68 10.87
N ALA A 186 -17.76 12.63 10.69
CA ALA A 186 -16.40 12.49 11.19
C ALA A 186 -16.39 12.14 12.68
N ALA A 187 -15.41 11.32 13.08
CA ALA A 187 -15.23 10.94 14.49
C ALA A 187 -15.07 12.21 15.35
N ASP A 188 -15.67 12.19 16.54
CA ASP A 188 -15.65 13.30 17.50
C ASP A 188 -16.22 14.62 16.94
N LYS A 189 -17.02 14.55 15.85
CA LYS A 189 -17.54 15.72 15.15
C LYS A 189 -16.45 16.74 14.79
N LYS A 190 -15.24 16.26 14.53
CA LYS A 190 -14.13 17.10 14.11
C LYS A 190 -14.39 17.65 12.71
N THR A 191 -14.34 18.97 12.58
CA THR A 191 -14.52 19.68 11.30
C THR A 191 -13.31 20.49 10.90
N THR A 192 -12.58 21.07 11.85
CA THR A 192 -11.43 21.94 11.59
C THR A 192 -10.16 21.11 11.42
N TYR A 193 -9.51 21.28 10.27
CA TYR A 193 -8.25 20.60 9.92
C TYR A 193 -7.22 21.63 9.46
N THR A 194 -5.99 21.48 9.97
CA THR A 194 -4.84 22.28 9.52
C THR A 194 -3.81 21.36 8.89
N PHE A 195 -3.54 21.55 7.62
CA PHE A 195 -2.71 20.67 6.80
C PHE A 195 -2.07 21.42 5.64
N ASP A 196 -1.17 20.77 4.91
CA ASP A 196 -0.62 21.25 3.64
C ASP A 196 -0.91 20.24 2.50
N SER A 197 -0.49 20.54 1.28
CA SER A 197 -0.73 19.65 0.13
C SER A 197 -0.02 18.28 0.20
N GLY A 198 0.85 18.08 1.16
CA GLY A 198 1.50 16.79 1.43
C GLY A 198 0.79 15.95 2.49
N GLU A 199 -0.43 16.32 2.91
CA GLU A 199 -1.22 15.54 3.87
C GLU A 199 -1.63 14.19 3.28
N THR A 200 -1.58 13.14 4.10
CA THR A 200 -1.84 11.76 3.69
C THR A 200 -2.88 11.03 4.53
N THR A 201 -3.35 11.64 5.61
CA THR A 201 -4.42 11.07 6.46
C THR A 201 -5.81 11.49 5.98
N LEU A 202 -5.91 12.61 5.24
CA LEU A 202 -7.11 13.01 4.55
C LEU A 202 -7.16 12.40 3.13
N PRO A 203 -8.36 12.20 2.55
CA PRO A 203 -8.48 11.79 1.15
C PRO A 203 -7.73 12.74 0.21
N ALA A 204 -7.02 12.17 -0.77
CA ALA A 204 -6.21 12.95 -1.71
C ALA A 204 -7.04 13.97 -2.51
N GLU A 205 -8.29 13.62 -2.82
CA GLU A 205 -9.25 14.48 -3.52
C GLU A 205 -9.60 15.72 -2.68
N VAL A 206 -9.79 15.53 -1.36
CA VAL A 206 -10.06 16.62 -0.40
C VAL A 206 -8.86 17.55 -0.29
N VAL A 207 -7.66 17.01 -0.12
CA VAL A 207 -6.40 17.79 -0.05
C VAL A 207 -6.18 18.58 -1.33
N ARG A 208 -6.42 17.98 -2.49
CA ARG A 208 -6.30 18.64 -3.80
C ARG A 208 -7.29 19.76 -3.96
N ALA A 209 -8.56 19.54 -3.63
CA ALA A 209 -9.61 20.57 -3.71
C ALA A 209 -9.28 21.75 -2.79
N ALA A 210 -8.91 21.50 -1.52
CA ALA A 210 -8.50 22.55 -0.60
C ALA A 210 -7.30 23.36 -1.11
N SER A 211 -6.32 22.66 -1.73
CA SER A 211 -5.15 23.33 -2.31
C SER A 211 -5.50 24.30 -3.43
N GLY A 212 -6.53 23.99 -4.24
CA GLY A 212 -7.00 24.83 -5.35
C GLY A 212 -7.93 25.98 -4.95
N LEU A 213 -8.61 25.88 -3.81
CA LEU A 213 -9.53 26.91 -3.34
C LEU A 213 -8.79 28.15 -2.80
N LYS A 214 -9.40 29.31 -2.96
CA LYS A 214 -8.98 30.55 -2.28
C LYS A 214 -9.52 30.55 -0.84
N GLU A 215 -8.88 31.33 0.02
CA GLU A 215 -9.36 31.60 1.37
C GLU A 215 -10.79 32.17 1.32
N GLY A 216 -11.65 31.69 2.21
CA GLY A 216 -13.07 31.99 2.26
C GLY A 216 -13.96 31.15 1.32
N ASN A 217 -13.39 30.52 0.30
CA ASN A 217 -14.15 29.76 -0.69
C ASN A 217 -14.47 28.34 -0.21
N ARG A 218 -15.59 27.81 -0.71
CA ARG A 218 -16.05 26.45 -0.48
C ARG A 218 -16.00 25.61 -1.76
N SER A 219 -15.98 24.28 -1.59
CA SER A 219 -16.08 23.34 -2.70
C SER A 219 -17.53 22.99 -3.02
N GLU A 220 -17.74 22.40 -4.18
CA GLU A 220 -18.85 21.50 -4.45
C GLU A 220 -18.60 20.16 -3.73
N ILE A 221 -19.49 19.16 -3.92
CA ILE A 221 -19.33 17.84 -3.33
C ILE A 221 -18.11 17.14 -3.92
N ILE A 222 -17.22 16.70 -3.06
CA ILE A 222 -16.01 15.93 -3.40
C ILE A 222 -16.28 14.47 -3.09
N THR A 223 -16.28 13.63 -4.12
CA THR A 223 -16.30 12.16 -3.92
C THR A 223 -14.89 11.67 -3.73
N ALA A 224 -14.65 10.95 -2.64
CA ALA A 224 -13.33 10.46 -2.28
C ALA A 224 -13.39 9.01 -1.76
N LEU A 225 -12.23 8.38 -1.68
CA LEU A 225 -12.06 7.13 -0.95
C LEU A 225 -11.38 7.44 0.39
N ASP A 226 -12.00 7.02 1.48
CA ASP A 226 -11.39 7.11 2.80
C ASP A 226 -10.07 6.32 2.82
N PRO A 227 -8.95 6.93 3.19
CA PRO A 227 -7.65 6.30 3.09
C PRO A 227 -7.45 5.12 4.05
N ALA A 228 -8.22 5.05 5.14
CA ALA A 228 -8.12 3.98 6.12
C ALA A 228 -9.04 2.80 5.77
N THR A 229 -10.26 3.08 5.30
CA THR A 229 -11.29 2.06 5.09
C THR A 229 -11.52 1.70 3.61
N SER A 230 -11.00 2.53 2.68
CA SER A 230 -11.26 2.44 1.23
C SER A 230 -12.75 2.53 0.87
N LYS A 231 -13.59 2.98 1.79
CA LYS A 231 -15.00 3.24 1.52
C LYS A 231 -15.14 4.57 0.77
N ARG A 232 -16.15 4.64 -0.09
CA ARG A 232 -16.54 5.91 -0.73
C ARG A 232 -17.15 6.82 0.33
N THR A 233 -16.69 8.08 0.33
CA THR A 233 -17.18 9.14 1.19
C THR A 233 -17.37 10.41 0.37
N TYR A 234 -18.21 11.30 0.86
CA TYR A 234 -18.51 12.59 0.22
C TYR A 234 -18.12 13.70 1.18
N HIS A 235 -17.50 14.74 0.64
CA HIS A 235 -16.96 15.83 1.44
C HIS A 235 -17.38 17.17 0.86
N ILE A 236 -17.59 18.14 1.75
CA ILE A 236 -17.71 19.57 1.42
C ILE A 236 -16.73 20.30 2.31
N ILE A 237 -15.95 21.20 1.73
CA ILE A 237 -14.91 21.93 2.46
C ILE A 237 -15.06 23.44 2.27
N GLN A 238 -14.64 24.19 3.28
CA GLN A 238 -14.41 25.62 3.18
C GLN A 238 -13.00 25.92 3.69
N VAL A 239 -12.18 26.56 2.86
CA VAL A 239 -10.83 26.99 3.29
C VAL A 239 -10.99 28.28 4.07
N THR A 240 -10.65 28.24 5.37
CA THR A 240 -10.78 29.41 6.26
C THR A 240 -9.49 30.22 6.37
N LYS A 241 -8.35 29.61 6.08
CA LYS A 241 -7.04 30.27 6.10
C LYS A 241 -6.05 29.62 5.16
N LYS A 242 -5.25 30.41 4.46
CA LYS A 242 -4.09 29.94 3.69
C LYS A 242 -2.82 30.70 4.03
N SER A 243 -1.72 29.99 4.25
CA SER A 243 -0.42 30.61 4.41
C SER A 243 0.14 31.06 3.06
N THR A 244 0.72 32.25 3.00
CA THR A 244 1.43 32.72 1.82
C THR A 244 2.65 31.84 1.53
N LYS A 245 2.78 31.36 0.30
CA LYS A 245 3.91 30.55 -0.15
C LYS A 245 5.16 31.42 -0.26
N LYS A 246 6.21 31.12 0.49
CA LYS A 246 7.50 31.81 0.40
C LYS A 246 8.16 31.49 -0.93
N ALA A 247 8.81 32.46 -1.58
CA ALA A 247 9.41 32.29 -2.91
C ALA A 247 10.58 31.27 -2.96
N ASP A 248 11.34 31.14 -1.87
CA ASP A 248 12.46 30.20 -1.83
C ASP A 248 11.98 28.82 -1.32
N TRP A 249 12.12 27.79 -2.13
CA TRP A 249 11.81 26.40 -1.78
C TRP A 249 12.57 25.89 -0.56
N LYS A 250 13.75 26.45 -0.28
CA LYS A 250 14.56 26.08 0.89
C LYS A 250 13.82 26.32 2.21
N ALA A 251 12.90 27.28 2.24
CA ALA A 251 12.05 27.51 3.41
C ALA A 251 11.19 26.30 3.78
N TYR A 252 10.97 25.39 2.84
CA TYR A 252 10.16 24.18 3.00
C TYR A 252 10.98 22.89 2.81
N GLN A 253 12.31 22.98 2.74
CA GLN A 253 13.19 21.86 2.36
C GLN A 253 12.92 20.58 3.14
N LYS A 254 12.75 20.67 4.46
CA LYS A 254 12.42 19.50 5.30
C LYS A 254 11.08 18.87 4.88
N ARG A 255 10.05 19.68 4.74
CA ARG A 255 8.72 19.20 4.38
C ARG A 255 8.69 18.64 2.95
N LEU A 256 9.34 19.30 2.01
CA LEU A 256 9.47 18.80 0.63
C LEU A 256 10.22 17.47 0.58
N LYS A 257 11.26 17.30 1.41
CA LYS A 257 11.93 16.00 1.55
C LYS A 257 10.96 14.92 1.97
N ASP A 258 10.13 15.19 2.99
CA ASP A 258 9.14 14.22 3.48
C ASP A 258 8.11 13.86 2.39
N ILE A 259 7.65 14.86 1.63
CA ILE A 259 6.72 14.66 0.50
C ILE A 259 7.35 13.80 -0.59
N ILE A 260 8.59 14.09 -0.99
CA ILE A 260 9.33 13.33 -2.00
C ILE A 260 9.53 11.88 -1.55
N VAL A 261 9.96 11.67 -0.30
CA VAL A 261 10.12 10.33 0.28
C VAL A 261 8.80 9.58 0.29
N THR A 262 7.71 10.24 0.72
CA THR A 262 6.36 9.64 0.72
C THR A 262 5.88 9.28 -0.69
N GLY A 263 6.18 10.13 -1.67
CA GLY A 263 5.91 9.83 -3.09
C GLY A 263 6.64 8.58 -3.57
N LYS A 264 7.93 8.45 -3.23
CA LYS A 264 8.74 7.26 -3.58
C LYS A 264 8.20 5.96 -2.95
N LEU A 265 7.59 6.03 -1.76
CA LEU A 265 6.97 4.84 -1.15
C LEU A 265 5.79 4.31 -1.97
N LYS A 266 5.14 5.17 -2.76
CA LYS A 266 3.99 4.83 -3.61
C LYS A 266 4.38 4.59 -5.08
N ASP A 267 5.65 4.81 -5.43
CA ASP A 267 6.18 4.65 -6.78
C ASP A 267 6.58 3.18 -7.03
N PRO A 268 5.90 2.47 -7.96
CA PRO A 268 6.19 1.08 -8.28
C PRO A 268 7.61 0.86 -8.80
N ASP A 269 8.11 1.77 -9.61
CA ASP A 269 9.44 1.64 -10.21
C ASP A 269 10.52 1.79 -9.14
N PHE A 270 10.31 2.70 -8.19
CA PHE A 270 11.20 2.83 -7.05
C PHE A 270 11.17 1.60 -6.14
N GLN A 271 9.99 1.04 -5.87
CA GLN A 271 9.85 -0.19 -5.09
C GLN A 271 10.55 -1.37 -5.80
N ASN A 272 10.33 -1.54 -7.11
CA ASN A 272 10.98 -2.57 -7.91
C ASN A 272 12.51 -2.42 -7.87
N LYS A 273 13.03 -1.20 -7.96
CA LYS A 273 14.47 -0.90 -7.84
C LYS A 273 15.02 -1.32 -6.47
N VAL A 274 14.29 -1.09 -5.38
CA VAL A 274 14.69 -1.49 -4.03
C VAL A 274 14.68 -3.01 -3.89
N ILE A 275 13.64 -3.68 -4.40
CA ILE A 275 13.55 -5.15 -4.40
C ILE A 275 14.70 -5.75 -5.22
N ALA A 276 14.95 -5.23 -6.44
CA ALA A 276 16.08 -5.65 -7.28
C ALA A 276 17.41 -5.57 -6.53
N LYS A 277 17.66 -4.43 -5.86
CA LYS A 277 18.88 -4.23 -5.06
C LYS A 277 19.01 -5.23 -3.90
N ALA A 278 17.90 -5.57 -3.24
CA ALA A 278 17.90 -6.56 -2.18
C ALA A 278 18.17 -7.98 -2.71
N LEU A 279 17.61 -8.33 -3.87
CA LEU A 279 17.86 -9.59 -4.57
C LEU A 279 19.32 -9.72 -5.03
N ASP A 280 19.88 -8.65 -5.61
CA ASP A 280 21.29 -8.57 -6.03
C ASP A 280 22.23 -8.77 -4.81
N LYS A 281 21.96 -8.07 -3.71
CA LYS A 281 22.73 -8.19 -2.46
C LYS A 281 22.70 -9.59 -1.89
N ALA A 282 21.57 -10.29 -2.03
CA ALA A 282 21.40 -11.68 -1.61
C ALA A 282 22.01 -12.69 -2.60
N ASN A 283 22.54 -12.24 -3.75
CA ASN A 283 23.08 -13.07 -4.82
C ASN A 283 22.12 -14.20 -5.22
N VAL A 284 20.85 -13.87 -5.41
CA VAL A 284 19.79 -14.85 -5.72
C VAL A 284 20.07 -15.48 -7.08
N LYS A 285 20.08 -16.83 -7.11
CA LYS A 285 20.27 -17.62 -8.35
C LYS A 285 19.16 -18.65 -8.46
N ILE A 286 18.37 -18.56 -9.52
CA ILE A 286 17.35 -19.55 -9.84
C ILE A 286 18.02 -20.76 -10.46
N LYS A 287 17.82 -21.94 -9.87
CA LYS A 287 18.43 -23.20 -10.32
C LYS A 287 17.50 -24.04 -11.18
N ASP A 288 16.20 -24.01 -10.92
CA ASP A 288 15.24 -24.74 -11.71
C ASP A 288 14.75 -23.90 -12.90
N LYS A 289 14.82 -24.50 -14.10
CA LYS A 289 14.41 -23.86 -15.35
C LYS A 289 12.94 -23.44 -15.37
N ALA A 290 12.08 -24.17 -14.65
CA ALA A 290 10.67 -23.82 -14.53
C ALA A 290 10.47 -22.41 -13.94
N PHE A 291 11.35 -21.95 -13.08
CA PHE A 291 11.26 -20.64 -12.42
C PHE A 291 12.24 -19.59 -12.96
N ALA A 292 12.91 -19.87 -14.10
CA ALA A 292 13.97 -19.02 -14.62
C ALA A 292 13.57 -17.52 -14.77
N ASN A 293 12.31 -17.25 -15.08
CA ASN A 293 11.81 -15.91 -15.39
C ASN A 293 11.10 -15.20 -14.24
N ILE A 294 10.99 -15.80 -13.03
CA ILE A 294 10.20 -15.20 -11.93
C ILE A 294 10.74 -13.85 -11.46
N LEU A 295 12.02 -13.56 -11.67
CA LEU A 295 12.64 -12.29 -11.30
C LEU A 295 12.74 -11.29 -12.45
N ALA A 296 12.19 -11.60 -13.64
CA ALA A 296 12.35 -10.76 -14.85
C ALA A 296 11.87 -9.31 -14.64
N GLN A 297 10.80 -9.09 -13.86
CA GLN A 297 10.28 -7.76 -13.56
C GLN A 297 11.26 -6.87 -12.73
N PHE A 298 12.24 -7.48 -12.08
CA PHE A 298 13.25 -6.78 -11.28
C PHE A 298 14.59 -6.67 -12.01
N ALA A 299 14.74 -7.29 -13.21
CA ALA A 299 15.95 -7.22 -13.98
C ALA A 299 16.17 -5.80 -14.53
N LYS A 300 17.41 -5.33 -14.52
CA LYS A 300 17.76 -4.07 -15.18
C LYS A 300 17.51 -4.22 -16.69
N PRO A 301 17.03 -3.16 -17.39
CA PRO A 301 16.71 -3.22 -18.82
C PRO A 301 17.82 -3.75 -19.74
N ASN A 302 19.08 -3.81 -19.26
CA ASN A 302 20.26 -4.21 -20.04
C ASN A 302 20.96 -5.50 -19.56
N GLN A 303 20.38 -6.23 -18.59
CA GLN A 303 20.93 -7.54 -18.21
C GLN A 303 20.04 -8.64 -18.81
N LYS A 304 20.43 -9.15 -20.01
CA LYS A 304 19.98 -10.47 -20.46
C LYS A 304 20.42 -11.49 -19.39
N GLN A 305 19.47 -12.10 -18.71
CA GLN A 305 19.78 -13.23 -17.83
C GLN A 305 20.52 -14.29 -18.68
N PRO A 306 21.66 -14.80 -18.23
CA PRO A 306 22.30 -15.92 -18.92
C PRO A 306 21.32 -17.10 -18.92
N ALA A 307 21.13 -17.69 -20.10
CA ALA A 307 20.31 -18.88 -20.23
C ALA A 307 20.80 -19.96 -19.27
N PRO A 308 19.93 -20.68 -18.55
CA PRO A 308 20.33 -21.77 -17.67
C PRO A 308 21.02 -22.85 -18.49
N LYS A 309 22.24 -23.21 -18.09
CA LYS A 309 23.01 -24.34 -18.66
C LYS A 309 22.37 -25.66 -18.34
#